data_445401314ad5849bf670b971a67955c6
#
_entry.id   445401314ad5849bf670b971a67955c6
#
_cell.length_a   1.000
_cell.length_b   1.000
_cell.length_c   1.000
_cell.angle_alpha   90.00
_cell.angle_beta   90.00
_cell.angle_gamma   90.00
#
_symmetry.space_group_name_H-M   'P 1'
#
loop_
_entity.id
_entity.type
_entity.pdbx_description
1 polymer ?
#
loop_
_entity_poly.entity_id
_entity_poly.type
_entity_poly.pdbx_seq_one_letter_code
_entity_poly.pdbx_strand_id
1 'polypeptide(L)'
;MNDPGLAAFQDLLARPHGILLVTGPTGSGKTTTLYTALSQLNTAERKIITVEDPVEYQLEGINQIQVKPAIGLDFAGALRAIVRQDPDVIMIGEIRDLETCRIAVQSSLTGHLVLSTLHTNSAAASITRLLDMGVESYLIASTVSGILAQRLVRRLDPATRVAFQAPAELIKEHGLDRLTEQRPILLYRGDYHGRSALTELLVMNDELRGLLMVHADAASLEHAARRAGLRTLYEDGLRQALAGVTSLEEVLRVTRGDDV
;
A
#
# COMPACT_ATOMS: atom_id res chain seq x y z
N MET A 1 -2.75 -4.41 -9.65
CA MET A 1 -2.54 -2.96 -9.89
C MET A 1 -2.69 -2.73 -11.38
N ASN A 2 -3.35 -1.65 -11.81
CA ASN A 2 -3.43 -1.30 -13.22
C ASN A 2 -2.07 -0.75 -13.72
N ASP A 3 -1.84 -0.75 -15.04
CA ASP A 3 -0.54 -0.38 -15.61
C ASP A 3 0.05 0.95 -15.09
N PRO A 4 -0.70 2.08 -15.03
CA PRO A 4 -0.14 3.33 -14.49
C PRO A 4 0.21 3.28 -13.01
N GLY A 5 -0.59 2.60 -12.20
CA GLY A 5 -0.30 2.43 -10.76
C GLY A 5 0.90 1.51 -10.52
N LEU A 6 1.05 0.48 -11.35
CA LEU A 6 2.21 -0.41 -11.29
C LEU A 6 3.49 0.32 -11.68
N ALA A 7 3.46 1.10 -12.75
CA ALA A 7 4.61 1.91 -13.18
C ALA A 7 5.03 2.90 -12.08
N ALA A 8 4.08 3.65 -11.51
CA ALA A 8 4.37 4.58 -10.42
C ALA A 8 4.93 3.87 -9.17
N PHE A 9 4.45 2.68 -8.84
CA PHE A 9 5.00 1.88 -7.73
C PHE A 9 6.43 1.41 -8.03
N GLN A 10 6.70 0.98 -9.27
CA GLN A 10 8.05 0.59 -9.69
C GLN A 10 9.02 1.78 -9.67
N ASP A 11 8.57 2.98 -10.08
CA ASP A 11 9.36 4.21 -9.99
C ASP A 11 9.72 4.56 -8.54
N LEU A 12 8.80 4.32 -7.60
CA LEU A 12 9.08 4.48 -6.17
C LEU A 12 10.13 3.47 -5.66
N LEU A 13 10.05 2.21 -6.09
CA LEU A 13 11.03 1.17 -5.75
C LEU A 13 12.42 1.43 -6.36
N ALA A 14 12.48 2.12 -7.49
CA ALA A 14 13.75 2.46 -8.14
C ALA A 14 14.50 3.61 -7.45
N ARG A 15 13.88 4.33 -6.52
CA ARG A 15 14.52 5.42 -5.80
C ARG A 15 15.66 4.91 -4.91
N PRO A 16 16.76 5.65 -4.80
CA PRO A 16 17.91 5.23 -3.98
C PRO A 16 17.61 5.27 -2.48
N HIS A 17 16.69 6.13 -2.05
CA HIS A 17 16.30 6.32 -0.64
C HIS A 17 14.84 6.77 -0.55
N GLY A 18 14.29 6.70 0.64
CA GLY A 18 12.91 7.08 0.92
C GLY A 18 12.18 5.98 1.69
N ILE A 19 10.97 6.28 2.15
CA ILE A 19 10.09 5.30 2.80
C ILE A 19 8.92 5.01 1.87
N LEU A 20 8.71 3.74 1.57
CA LEU A 20 7.53 3.24 0.89
C LEU A 20 6.73 2.36 1.87
N LEU A 21 5.49 2.77 2.12
CA LEU A 21 4.60 2.06 3.04
C LEU A 21 3.55 1.28 2.28
N VAL A 22 3.26 0.07 2.75
CA VAL A 22 2.11 -0.72 2.31
C VAL A 22 1.14 -0.85 3.47
N THR A 23 -0.10 -0.42 3.29
CA THR A 23 -1.09 -0.41 4.36
C THR A 23 -2.35 -1.20 4.03
N GLY A 24 -3.07 -1.58 5.05
CA GLY A 24 -4.30 -2.35 4.97
C GLY A 24 -4.48 -3.27 6.19
N PRO A 25 -5.65 -3.88 6.38
CA PRO A 25 -5.90 -4.82 7.46
C PRO A 25 -5.07 -6.09 7.32
N THR A 26 -5.13 -6.92 8.35
CA THR A 26 -4.58 -8.28 8.28
C THR A 26 -5.22 -9.05 7.13
N GLY A 27 -4.39 -9.77 6.37
CA GLY A 27 -4.86 -10.55 5.21
C GLY A 27 -5.08 -9.73 3.93
N SER A 28 -4.72 -8.43 3.87
CA SER A 28 -4.83 -7.63 2.63
C SER A 28 -3.72 -7.90 1.60
N GLY A 29 -2.75 -8.77 1.90
CA GLY A 29 -1.67 -9.14 0.99
C GLY A 29 -0.43 -8.26 1.07
N LYS A 30 -0.25 -7.46 2.14
CA LYS A 30 0.91 -6.57 2.34
C LYS A 30 2.24 -7.30 2.23
N THR A 31 2.40 -8.40 2.95
CA THR A 31 3.63 -9.22 2.93
C THR A 31 3.95 -9.71 1.52
N THR A 32 2.94 -10.22 0.79
CA THR A 32 3.12 -10.68 -0.61
C THR A 32 3.62 -9.54 -1.50
N THR A 33 3.05 -8.34 -1.36
CA THR A 33 3.47 -7.16 -2.12
C THR A 33 4.89 -6.76 -1.79
N LEU A 34 5.24 -6.68 -0.49
CA LEU A 34 6.61 -6.36 -0.06
C LEU A 34 7.62 -7.42 -0.51
N TYR A 35 7.32 -8.70 -0.37
CA TYR A 35 8.21 -9.77 -0.81
C TYR A 35 8.41 -9.77 -2.34
N THR A 36 7.36 -9.46 -3.11
CA THR A 36 7.48 -9.24 -4.56
C THR A 36 8.39 -8.05 -4.87
N ALA A 37 8.23 -6.94 -4.14
CA ALA A 37 9.09 -5.77 -4.28
C ALA A 37 10.56 -6.10 -3.92
N LEU A 38 10.79 -6.80 -2.81
CA LEU A 38 12.13 -7.25 -2.42
C LEU A 38 12.76 -8.16 -3.48
N SER A 39 12.01 -9.09 -4.05
CA SER A 39 12.49 -9.98 -5.12
C SER A 39 12.90 -9.20 -6.37
N GLN A 40 12.20 -8.10 -6.71
CA GLN A 40 12.57 -7.23 -7.83
C GLN A 40 13.81 -6.37 -7.53
N LEU A 41 14.02 -6.00 -6.27
CA LEU A 41 15.16 -5.20 -5.82
C LEU A 41 16.42 -6.05 -5.61
N ASN A 42 16.26 -7.37 -5.45
CA ASN A 42 17.33 -8.30 -5.08
C ASN A 42 18.26 -8.55 -6.27
N THR A 43 19.38 -7.85 -6.28
CA THR A 43 20.47 -8.01 -7.25
C THR A 43 21.78 -8.31 -6.49
N ALA A 44 22.79 -8.81 -7.18
CA ALA A 44 24.09 -9.08 -6.58
C ALA A 44 24.79 -7.84 -5.99
N GLU A 45 24.37 -6.66 -6.40
CA GLU A 45 24.95 -5.37 -6.01
C GLU A 45 24.22 -4.71 -4.82
N ARG A 46 23.05 -5.24 -4.42
CA ARG A 46 22.21 -4.65 -3.37
C ARG A 46 22.16 -5.52 -2.14
N LYS A 47 22.50 -4.94 -1.01
CA LYS A 47 22.35 -5.58 0.29
C LYS A 47 20.99 -5.29 0.89
N ILE A 48 20.15 -6.31 0.97
CA ILE A 48 18.79 -6.23 1.50
C ILE A 48 18.74 -6.92 2.86
N ILE A 49 18.25 -6.22 3.88
CA ILE A 49 18.05 -6.78 5.22
C ILE A 49 16.61 -6.52 5.67
N THR A 50 15.97 -7.55 6.19
CA THR A 50 14.60 -7.43 6.73
C THR A 50 14.57 -7.70 8.23
N VAL A 51 13.56 -7.15 8.92
CA VAL A 51 13.19 -7.51 10.29
C VAL A 51 11.68 -7.76 10.34
N GLU A 52 11.26 -8.94 10.81
CA GLU A 52 9.91 -9.47 10.62
C GLU A 52 9.38 -10.19 11.87
N ASP A 53 8.04 -10.29 11.99
CA ASP A 53 7.36 -10.97 13.10
C ASP A 53 6.09 -11.71 12.62
N PRO A 54 6.20 -12.99 12.20
CA PRO A 54 7.43 -13.74 11.88
C PRO A 54 7.89 -13.56 10.43
N VAL A 55 9.00 -14.20 10.05
CA VAL A 55 9.37 -14.44 8.65
C VAL A 55 8.42 -15.46 8.07
N GLU A 56 7.63 -15.07 7.05
CA GLU A 56 6.62 -15.94 6.43
C GLU A 56 7.24 -17.08 5.60
N TYR A 57 8.24 -16.76 4.80
CA TYR A 57 9.09 -17.72 4.07
C TYR A 57 10.42 -17.09 3.70
N GLN A 58 11.42 -17.91 3.46
CA GLN A 58 12.75 -17.45 3.12
C GLN A 58 12.84 -16.95 1.68
N LEU A 59 13.52 -15.81 1.50
CA LEU A 59 13.87 -15.25 0.22
C LEU A 59 15.38 -15.44 0.00
N GLU A 60 15.74 -16.14 -1.08
CA GLU A 60 17.15 -16.36 -1.41
C GLU A 60 17.87 -15.02 -1.66
N GLY A 61 19.08 -14.86 -1.12
CA GLY A 61 19.89 -13.65 -1.27
C GLY A 61 19.47 -12.47 -0.35
N ILE A 62 18.48 -12.63 0.51
CA ILE A 62 18.01 -11.60 1.45
C ILE A 62 18.28 -12.04 2.88
N ASN A 63 18.85 -11.14 3.68
CA ASN A 63 19.11 -11.37 5.10
C ASN A 63 17.83 -11.07 5.91
N GLN A 64 17.09 -12.10 6.27
CA GLN A 64 15.82 -11.97 7.02
C GLN A 64 16.06 -12.23 8.52
N ILE A 65 15.74 -11.26 9.36
CA ILE A 65 15.87 -11.33 10.82
C ILE A 65 14.47 -11.43 11.42
N GLN A 66 14.21 -12.51 12.14
CA GLN A 66 12.96 -12.63 12.89
C GLN A 66 13.13 -12.05 14.28
N VAL A 67 12.21 -11.18 14.71
CA VAL A 67 12.15 -10.69 16.09
C VAL A 67 11.97 -11.85 17.08
N LYS A 68 12.57 -11.73 18.25
CA LYS A 68 12.50 -12.71 19.34
C LYS A 68 12.35 -11.97 20.67
N PRO A 69 11.13 -11.54 21.06
CA PRO A 69 10.90 -10.77 22.28
C PRO A 69 11.41 -11.47 23.54
N ALA A 70 11.38 -12.81 23.57
CA ALA A 70 11.86 -13.61 24.69
C ALA A 70 13.34 -13.38 25.07
N ILE A 71 14.15 -12.88 24.12
CA ILE A 71 15.55 -12.55 24.33
C ILE A 71 15.84 -11.06 24.16
N GLY A 72 14.79 -10.21 24.16
CA GLY A 72 14.91 -8.76 23.99
C GLY A 72 15.22 -8.29 22.56
N LEU A 73 15.11 -9.16 21.55
CA LEU A 73 15.29 -8.78 20.15
C LEU A 73 13.94 -8.31 19.58
N ASP A 74 13.66 -7.03 19.71
CA ASP A 74 12.50 -6.33 19.12
C ASP A 74 12.84 -5.64 17.81
N PHE A 75 11.86 -4.99 17.18
CA PHE A 75 12.05 -4.26 15.93
C PHE A 75 13.09 -3.13 16.07
N ALA A 76 12.99 -2.31 17.10
CA ALA A 76 13.89 -1.18 17.29
C ALA A 76 15.33 -1.62 17.55
N GLY A 77 15.53 -2.65 18.37
CA GLY A 77 16.83 -3.24 18.65
C GLY A 77 17.50 -3.83 17.41
N ALA A 78 16.74 -4.61 16.62
CA ALA A 78 17.22 -5.18 15.37
C ALA A 78 17.57 -4.09 14.36
N LEU A 79 16.73 -3.06 14.18
CA LEU A 79 16.97 -1.96 13.25
C LEU A 79 18.24 -1.18 13.59
N ARG A 80 18.50 -0.88 14.87
CA ARG A 80 19.76 -0.20 15.28
C ARG A 80 21.00 -1.00 14.88
N ALA A 81 20.91 -2.32 14.84
CA ALA A 81 22.00 -3.16 14.39
C ALA A 81 22.10 -3.20 12.86
N ILE A 82 20.96 -3.29 12.16
CA ILE A 82 20.85 -3.37 10.71
C ILE A 82 21.46 -2.14 10.03
N VAL A 83 21.14 -0.92 10.51
CA VAL A 83 21.64 0.35 9.94
C VAL A 83 23.18 0.41 9.93
N ARG A 84 23.84 -0.29 10.86
CA ARG A 84 25.30 -0.36 10.91
C ARG A 84 25.91 -1.46 10.04
N GLN A 85 25.10 -2.18 9.30
CA GLN A 85 25.53 -3.26 8.39
C GLN A 85 25.63 -2.81 6.93
N ASP A 86 25.54 -1.49 6.68
CA ASP A 86 25.62 -0.90 5.35
C ASP A 86 24.61 -1.56 4.35
N PRO A 87 23.29 -1.56 4.67
CA PRO A 87 22.27 -2.07 3.77
C PRO A 87 21.91 -1.02 2.72
N ASP A 88 21.51 -1.43 1.51
CA ASP A 88 20.89 -0.53 0.53
C ASP A 88 19.38 -0.45 0.75
N VAL A 89 18.78 -1.58 1.13
CA VAL A 89 17.33 -1.70 1.35
C VAL A 89 17.07 -2.33 2.71
N ILE A 90 16.20 -1.68 3.48
CA ILE A 90 15.71 -2.18 4.77
C ILE A 90 14.21 -2.45 4.65
N MET A 91 13.75 -3.65 5.01
CA MET A 91 12.34 -3.91 5.17
C MET A 91 12.01 -4.15 6.65
N ILE A 92 11.02 -3.42 7.13
CA ILE A 92 10.47 -3.53 8.48
C ILE A 92 9.09 -4.15 8.35
N GLY A 93 8.86 -5.32 8.93
CA GLY A 93 7.60 -6.04 8.82
C GLY A 93 6.40 -5.13 9.12
N GLU A 94 6.48 -4.35 10.19
CA GLU A 94 5.49 -3.31 10.51
C GLU A 94 6.06 -2.23 11.44
N ILE A 95 5.48 -1.03 11.38
CA ILE A 95 5.75 0.06 12.30
C ILE A 95 4.55 0.18 13.27
N ARG A 96 4.79 -0.14 14.55
CA ARG A 96 3.77 -0.07 15.61
C ARG A 96 3.96 1.09 16.58
N ASP A 97 5.17 1.59 16.70
CA ASP A 97 5.59 2.56 17.71
C ASP A 97 6.49 3.66 17.14
N LEU A 98 6.60 4.76 17.90
CA LEU A 98 7.39 5.92 17.53
C LEU A 98 8.87 5.61 17.42
N GLU A 99 9.42 4.72 18.26
CA GLU A 99 10.84 4.41 18.26
C GLU A 99 11.25 3.72 16.96
N THR A 100 10.52 2.67 16.55
CA THR A 100 10.71 1.99 15.27
C THR A 100 10.56 2.96 14.09
N CYS A 101 9.53 3.84 14.15
CA CYS A 101 9.31 4.84 13.12
C CYS A 101 10.47 5.84 12.99
N ARG A 102 11.00 6.33 14.11
CA ARG A 102 12.15 7.25 14.11
C ARG A 102 13.40 6.63 13.49
N ILE A 103 13.67 5.35 13.77
CA ILE A 103 14.81 4.65 13.17
C ILE A 103 14.59 4.49 11.66
N ALA A 104 13.38 4.16 11.22
CA ALA A 104 13.02 4.07 9.79
C ALA A 104 13.23 5.41 9.07
N VAL A 105 12.75 6.52 9.66
CA VAL A 105 12.95 7.88 9.16
C VAL A 105 14.44 8.23 9.08
N GLN A 106 15.19 7.98 10.14
CA GLN A 106 16.65 8.23 10.18
C GLN A 106 17.38 7.42 9.11
N SER A 107 17.00 6.15 8.91
CA SER A 107 17.58 5.30 7.86
C SER A 107 17.33 5.88 6.47
N SER A 108 16.12 6.36 6.22
CA SER A 108 15.78 7.02 4.95
C SER A 108 16.59 8.30 4.73
N LEU A 109 16.77 9.12 5.77
CA LEU A 109 17.57 10.36 5.69
C LEU A 109 19.07 10.09 5.46
N THR A 110 19.57 8.92 5.87
CA THR A 110 20.94 8.50 5.66
C THR A 110 21.18 7.73 4.37
N GLY A 111 20.19 7.68 3.47
CA GLY A 111 20.38 7.18 2.11
C GLY A 111 19.83 5.77 1.84
N HIS A 112 19.06 5.18 2.77
CA HIS A 112 18.51 3.84 2.60
C HIS A 112 17.09 3.89 2.02
N LEU A 113 16.74 2.91 1.17
CA LEU A 113 15.35 2.65 0.82
C LEU A 113 14.70 1.80 1.93
N VAL A 114 13.65 2.33 2.54
CA VAL A 114 12.94 1.67 3.63
C VAL A 114 11.56 1.23 3.14
N LEU A 115 11.27 -0.05 3.27
CA LEU A 115 9.96 -0.64 3.00
C LEU A 115 9.30 -1.04 4.33
N SER A 116 8.03 -0.71 4.54
CA SER A 116 7.34 -1.16 5.76
C SER A 116 5.83 -1.26 5.58
N THR A 117 5.16 -1.73 6.64
CA THR A 117 3.69 -1.77 6.68
C THR A 117 3.12 -0.95 7.83
N LEU A 118 1.88 -0.50 7.61
CA LEU A 118 1.00 0.06 8.64
C LEU A 118 -0.36 -0.66 8.59
N HIS A 119 -1.15 -0.45 9.63
CA HIS A 119 -2.53 -0.92 9.71
C HIS A 119 -3.47 0.30 9.66
N THR A 120 -3.74 0.81 8.46
CA THR A 120 -4.69 1.91 8.21
C THR A 120 -5.58 1.56 7.03
N ASN A 121 -6.71 2.25 6.90
CA ASN A 121 -7.73 1.93 5.92
C ASN A 121 -7.51 2.59 4.55
N SER A 122 -6.77 3.70 4.51
CA SER A 122 -6.42 4.42 3.27
C SER A 122 -4.97 4.90 3.31
N ALA A 123 -4.46 5.35 2.18
CA ALA A 123 -3.12 5.91 2.10
C ALA A 123 -3.02 7.25 2.86
N ALA A 124 -4.03 8.11 2.75
CA ALA A 124 -4.05 9.38 3.50
C ALA A 124 -4.11 9.15 5.03
N ALA A 125 -4.91 8.18 5.49
CA ALA A 125 -4.98 7.82 6.91
C ALA A 125 -3.63 7.32 7.47
N SER A 126 -2.75 6.78 6.64
CA SER A 126 -1.40 6.39 7.06
C SER A 126 -0.55 7.60 7.45
N ILE A 127 -0.70 8.72 6.76
CA ILE A 127 -0.02 9.98 7.10
C ILE A 127 -0.49 10.46 8.47
N THR A 128 -1.81 10.52 8.68
CA THR A 128 -2.38 10.90 9.98
C THR A 128 -1.90 9.97 11.09
N ARG A 129 -1.85 8.66 10.83
CA ARG A 129 -1.35 7.68 11.79
C ARG A 129 0.10 7.93 12.21
N LEU A 130 0.98 8.31 11.27
CA LEU A 130 2.37 8.67 11.59
C LEU A 130 2.45 9.93 12.44
N LEU A 131 1.62 10.95 12.15
CA LEU A 131 1.51 12.16 12.95
C LEU A 131 1.01 11.85 14.36
N ASP A 132 -0.03 11.02 14.50
CA ASP A 132 -0.59 10.58 15.79
C ASP A 132 0.41 9.79 16.63
N MET A 133 1.32 9.06 15.99
CA MET A 133 2.42 8.37 16.64
C MET A 133 3.51 9.34 17.14
N GLY A 134 3.44 10.62 16.80
CA GLY A 134 4.37 11.67 17.21
C GLY A 134 5.55 11.86 16.27
N VAL A 135 5.42 11.47 15.00
CA VAL A 135 6.42 11.78 13.97
C VAL A 135 6.18 13.20 13.48
N GLU A 136 7.22 14.00 13.47
CA GLU A 136 7.14 15.39 13.04
C GLU A 136 6.80 15.50 11.54
N SER A 137 5.90 16.43 11.19
CA SER A 137 5.38 16.58 9.82
C SER A 137 6.46 16.78 8.76
N TYR A 138 7.51 17.55 9.08
CA TYR A 138 8.63 17.78 8.15
C TYR A 138 9.45 16.51 7.87
N LEU A 139 9.54 15.57 8.82
CA LEU A 139 10.19 14.29 8.62
C LEU A 139 9.37 13.40 7.69
N ILE A 140 8.05 13.32 7.88
CA ILE A 140 7.16 12.59 6.97
C ILE A 140 7.26 13.17 5.56
N ALA A 141 7.17 14.50 5.43
CA ALA A 141 7.24 15.20 4.15
C ALA A 141 8.56 14.96 3.40
N SER A 142 9.68 14.82 4.11
CA SER A 142 11.00 14.62 3.50
C SER A 142 11.35 13.17 3.23
N THR A 143 10.79 12.21 3.96
CA THR A 143 11.20 10.80 3.88
C THR A 143 10.18 9.89 3.21
N VAL A 144 8.88 10.10 3.41
CA VAL A 144 7.85 9.25 2.80
C VAL A 144 7.75 9.56 1.31
N SER A 145 8.08 8.57 0.48
CA SER A 145 8.02 8.66 -0.98
C SER A 145 6.67 8.27 -1.55
N GLY A 146 6.00 7.29 -0.91
CA GLY A 146 4.68 6.84 -1.31
C GLY A 146 4.04 5.89 -0.31
N ILE A 147 2.73 5.73 -0.43
CA ILE A 147 1.93 4.85 0.42
C ILE A 147 0.96 4.08 -0.46
N LEU A 148 1.01 2.75 -0.40
CA LEU A 148 0.12 1.85 -1.12
C LEU A 148 -0.89 1.27 -0.13
N ALA A 149 -2.14 1.70 -0.17
CA ALA A 149 -3.22 1.02 0.52
C ALA A 149 -3.74 -0.15 -0.32
N GLN A 150 -4.07 -1.26 0.34
CA GLN A 150 -4.41 -2.51 -0.31
C GLN A 150 -5.50 -3.29 0.42
N ARG A 151 -6.43 -3.87 -0.38
CA ARG A 151 -7.44 -4.82 0.05
C ARG A 151 -7.46 -6.00 -0.90
N LEU A 152 -7.85 -7.18 -0.42
CA LEU A 152 -8.09 -8.33 -1.28
C LEU A 152 -9.60 -8.53 -1.52
N VAL A 153 -9.97 -8.73 -2.79
CA VAL A 153 -11.30 -9.14 -3.23
C VAL A 153 -11.22 -10.54 -3.84
N ARG A 154 -12.31 -11.29 -3.76
CA ARG A 154 -12.45 -12.55 -4.46
C ARG A 154 -12.54 -12.28 -5.98
N ARG A 155 -11.82 -13.06 -6.75
CA ARG A 155 -11.80 -12.96 -8.20
C ARG A 155 -12.90 -13.83 -8.79
N LEU A 156 -13.68 -13.31 -9.72
CA LEU A 156 -14.64 -14.12 -10.47
C LEU A 156 -13.90 -15.17 -11.32
N ASP A 157 -14.44 -16.38 -11.34
CA ASP A 157 -13.94 -17.45 -12.19
C ASP A 157 -14.29 -17.13 -13.67
N PRO A 158 -13.29 -16.99 -14.54
CA PRO A 158 -13.53 -16.74 -15.95
C PRO A 158 -14.40 -17.79 -16.64
N ALA A 159 -14.45 -19.03 -16.13
CA ALA A 159 -15.24 -20.12 -16.69
C ALA A 159 -16.74 -20.01 -16.37
N THR A 160 -17.11 -19.40 -15.24
CA THR A 160 -18.50 -19.34 -14.77
C THR A 160 -19.08 -17.94 -14.74
N ARG A 161 -18.24 -16.90 -14.90
CA ARG A 161 -18.72 -15.52 -14.87
C ARG A 161 -19.68 -15.22 -16.03
N VAL A 162 -20.79 -14.57 -15.69
CA VAL A 162 -21.82 -14.14 -16.63
C VAL A 162 -21.95 -12.63 -16.58
N ALA A 163 -21.91 -11.98 -17.75
CA ALA A 163 -22.16 -10.56 -17.89
C ALA A 163 -23.65 -10.28 -17.85
N PHE A 164 -24.05 -9.17 -17.23
CA PHE A 164 -25.41 -8.66 -17.26
C PHE A 164 -25.39 -7.13 -17.39
N GLN A 165 -26.43 -6.56 -17.97
CA GLN A 165 -26.55 -5.11 -18.08
C GLN A 165 -26.77 -4.50 -16.70
N ALA A 166 -25.95 -3.49 -16.35
CA ALA A 166 -26.09 -2.79 -15.09
C ALA A 166 -27.42 -2.04 -15.01
N PRO A 167 -28.20 -2.19 -13.92
CA PRO A 167 -29.41 -1.40 -13.68
C PRO A 167 -29.08 0.10 -13.62
N ALA A 168 -30.02 0.93 -14.11
CA ALA A 168 -29.83 2.39 -14.13
C ALA A 168 -29.57 2.99 -12.74
N GLU A 169 -30.18 2.40 -11.69
CA GLU A 169 -29.96 2.79 -10.29
C GLU A 169 -28.51 2.59 -9.86
N LEU A 170 -27.92 1.42 -10.16
CA LEU A 170 -26.52 1.13 -9.83
C LEU A 170 -25.55 2.01 -10.64
N ILE A 171 -25.88 2.28 -11.91
CA ILE A 171 -25.06 3.19 -12.74
C ILE A 171 -25.01 4.56 -12.08
N LYS A 172 -26.14 5.10 -11.67
CA LYS A 172 -26.26 6.42 -11.04
C LYS A 172 -25.63 6.45 -9.64
N GLU A 173 -25.94 5.45 -8.80
CA GLU A 173 -25.44 5.36 -7.43
C GLU A 173 -23.91 5.32 -7.38
N HIS A 174 -23.29 4.54 -8.26
CA HIS A 174 -21.84 4.31 -8.25
C HIS A 174 -21.08 5.10 -9.32
N GLY A 175 -21.76 5.92 -10.14
CA GLY A 175 -21.17 6.74 -11.19
C GLY A 175 -20.43 5.91 -12.25
N LEU A 176 -20.94 4.73 -12.59
CA LEU A 176 -20.27 3.79 -13.50
C LEU A 176 -20.12 4.34 -14.92
N ASP A 177 -21.01 5.23 -15.34
CA ASP A 177 -21.00 5.93 -16.62
C ASP A 177 -19.78 6.84 -16.82
N ARG A 178 -19.14 7.27 -15.72
CA ARG A 178 -17.91 8.08 -15.73
C ARG A 178 -16.63 7.24 -15.83
N LEU A 179 -16.76 5.93 -15.59
CA LEU A 179 -15.61 5.01 -15.52
C LEU A 179 -15.42 4.19 -16.79
N THR A 180 -16.44 4.14 -17.68
CA THR A 180 -16.39 3.39 -18.94
C THR A 180 -17.23 4.07 -20.02
N GLU A 181 -16.73 4.01 -21.26
CA GLU A 181 -17.45 4.44 -22.46
C GLU A 181 -18.29 3.30 -23.06
N GLN A 182 -18.12 2.07 -22.60
CA GLN A 182 -18.84 0.90 -23.08
C GLN A 182 -20.35 1.05 -22.87
N ARG A 183 -21.13 0.79 -23.91
CA ARG A 183 -22.61 0.78 -23.84
C ARG A 183 -23.16 -0.50 -24.51
N PRO A 184 -24.07 -1.25 -23.86
CA PRO A 184 -24.55 -1.04 -22.48
C PRO A 184 -23.42 -1.28 -21.46
N ILE A 185 -23.53 -0.65 -20.26
CA ILE A 185 -22.60 -0.89 -19.16
C ILE A 185 -22.87 -2.29 -18.62
N LEU A 186 -21.83 -3.10 -18.56
CA LEU A 186 -21.90 -4.49 -18.10
C LEU A 186 -21.26 -4.62 -16.71
N LEU A 187 -21.90 -5.41 -15.87
CA LEU A 187 -21.37 -5.96 -14.63
C LEU A 187 -21.33 -7.49 -14.74
N TYR A 188 -20.65 -8.12 -13.81
CA TYR A 188 -20.41 -9.56 -13.85
C TYR A 188 -20.76 -10.21 -12.52
N ARG A 189 -21.25 -11.46 -12.58
CA ARG A 189 -21.53 -12.34 -11.44
C ARG A 189 -21.14 -13.77 -11.78
N GLY A 190 -20.90 -14.60 -10.80
CA GLY A 190 -20.53 -16.01 -10.97
C GLY A 190 -19.82 -16.53 -9.73
N ASP A 191 -19.23 -17.70 -9.85
CA ASP A 191 -18.42 -18.27 -8.80
C ASP A 191 -17.10 -17.50 -8.66
N TYR A 192 -16.43 -17.70 -7.52
CA TYR A 192 -15.17 -17.06 -7.24
C TYR A 192 -14.03 -18.07 -7.20
N HIS A 193 -12.92 -17.73 -7.88
CA HIS A 193 -11.69 -18.52 -7.83
C HIS A 193 -10.47 -17.58 -7.68
N GLY A 194 -9.74 -17.76 -6.58
CA GLY A 194 -8.59 -16.92 -6.27
C GLY A 194 -8.96 -15.51 -5.77
N ARG A 195 -7.97 -14.63 -5.74
CA ARG A 195 -8.07 -13.26 -5.21
C ARG A 195 -7.42 -12.25 -6.14
N SER A 196 -7.88 -11.01 -6.10
CA SER A 196 -7.27 -9.84 -6.73
C SER A 196 -7.06 -8.76 -5.68
N ALA A 197 -6.08 -7.90 -5.87
CA ALA A 197 -5.87 -6.75 -4.99
C ALA A 197 -6.58 -5.51 -5.55
N LEU A 198 -7.31 -4.81 -4.69
CA LEU A 198 -7.65 -3.41 -4.88
C LEU A 198 -6.51 -2.58 -4.33
N THR A 199 -6.14 -1.52 -5.03
CA THR A 199 -4.98 -0.70 -4.71
C THR A 199 -5.28 0.79 -4.80
N GLU A 200 -4.73 1.52 -3.84
CA GLU A 200 -4.76 2.98 -3.78
C GLU A 200 -3.33 3.46 -3.51
N LEU A 201 -2.70 4.09 -4.51
CA LEU A 201 -1.32 4.54 -4.41
C LEU A 201 -1.28 6.06 -4.27
N LEU A 202 -0.83 6.54 -3.11
CA LEU A 202 -0.46 7.92 -2.87
C LEU A 202 1.03 8.10 -3.15
N VAL A 203 1.35 8.95 -4.12
CA VAL A 203 2.74 9.37 -4.40
C VAL A 203 2.96 10.75 -3.79
N MET A 204 3.96 10.88 -2.94
CA MET A 204 4.28 12.15 -2.28
C MET A 204 4.75 13.18 -3.32
N ASN A 205 4.09 14.33 -3.33
CA ASN A 205 4.40 15.47 -4.19
C ASN A 205 4.52 16.77 -3.37
N ASP A 206 4.87 17.88 -4.00
CA ASP A 206 5.12 19.14 -3.31
C ASP A 206 3.86 19.76 -2.69
N GLU A 207 2.68 19.53 -3.30
CA GLU A 207 1.41 19.98 -2.73
C GLU A 207 1.11 19.22 -1.43
N LEU A 208 1.26 17.91 -1.40
CA LEU A 208 1.08 17.09 -0.20
C LEU A 208 2.10 17.44 0.89
N ARG A 209 3.36 17.69 0.51
CA ARG A 209 4.38 18.18 1.45
C ARG A 209 3.96 19.51 2.08
N GLY A 210 3.48 20.45 1.27
CA GLY A 210 2.99 21.73 1.75
C GLY A 210 1.82 21.60 2.74
N LEU A 211 0.86 20.74 2.44
CA LEU A 211 -0.28 20.44 3.31
C LEU A 211 0.15 19.80 4.64
N LEU A 212 1.15 18.91 4.60
CA LEU A 212 1.73 18.33 5.82
C LEU A 212 2.36 19.40 6.72
N MET A 213 3.06 20.36 6.15
CA MET A 213 3.72 21.43 6.91
C MET A 213 2.74 22.36 7.62
N VAL A 214 1.51 22.47 7.13
CA VAL A 214 0.44 23.26 7.78
C VAL A 214 -0.53 22.38 8.58
N HIS A 215 -0.18 21.12 8.83
CA HIS A 215 -0.98 20.15 9.58
C HIS A 215 -2.41 19.98 9.03
N ALA A 216 -2.55 19.93 7.70
CA ALA A 216 -3.83 19.70 7.06
C ALA A 216 -4.42 18.34 7.47
N ASP A 217 -5.75 18.25 7.51
CA ASP A 217 -6.46 17.03 7.86
C ASP A 217 -6.38 15.95 6.75
N ALA A 218 -6.78 14.73 7.10
CA ALA A 218 -6.73 13.58 6.16
C ALA A 218 -7.57 13.81 4.91
N ALA A 219 -8.73 14.50 5.03
CA ALA A 219 -9.61 14.79 3.90
C ALA A 219 -8.95 15.74 2.90
N SER A 220 -8.26 16.77 3.39
CA SER A 220 -7.49 17.70 2.56
C SER A 220 -6.34 17.01 1.84
N LEU A 221 -5.63 16.11 2.53
CA LEU A 221 -4.56 15.30 1.95
C LEU A 221 -5.10 14.35 0.87
N GLU A 222 -6.20 13.66 1.14
CA GLU A 222 -6.85 12.79 0.15
C GLU A 222 -7.31 13.58 -1.06
N HIS A 223 -7.95 14.74 -0.86
CA HIS A 223 -8.41 15.58 -1.95
C HIS A 223 -7.25 16.06 -2.86
N ALA A 224 -6.13 16.46 -2.27
CA ALA A 224 -4.93 16.83 -3.01
C ALA A 224 -4.33 15.63 -3.76
N ALA A 225 -4.26 14.46 -3.12
CA ALA A 225 -3.79 13.23 -3.76
C ALA A 225 -4.68 12.82 -4.95
N ARG A 226 -6.00 12.95 -4.83
CA ARG A 226 -6.96 12.69 -5.93
C ARG A 226 -6.76 13.64 -7.10
N ARG A 227 -6.51 14.94 -6.85
CA ARG A 227 -6.14 15.87 -7.93
C ARG A 227 -4.85 15.48 -8.63
N ALA A 228 -3.91 14.89 -7.90
CA ALA A 228 -2.65 14.37 -8.45
C ALA A 228 -2.79 12.99 -9.14
N GLY A 229 -4.01 12.43 -9.23
CA GLY A 229 -4.29 11.18 -9.94
C GLY A 229 -4.43 9.94 -9.06
N LEU A 230 -4.44 10.08 -7.72
CA LEU A 230 -4.77 8.97 -6.85
C LEU A 230 -6.18 8.45 -7.18
N ARG A 231 -6.29 7.14 -7.31
CA ARG A 231 -7.57 6.42 -7.36
C ARG A 231 -7.77 5.72 -6.03
N THR A 232 -8.95 5.91 -5.44
CA THR A 232 -9.28 5.24 -4.18
C THR A 232 -9.46 3.73 -4.38
N LEU A 233 -9.38 2.97 -3.29
CA LEU A 233 -9.68 1.53 -3.31
C LEU A 233 -11.05 1.25 -3.93
N TYR A 234 -12.04 2.08 -3.63
CA TYR A 234 -13.38 1.96 -4.19
C TYR A 234 -13.40 2.17 -5.71
N GLU A 235 -12.76 3.22 -6.22
CA GLU A 235 -12.68 3.51 -7.65
C GLU A 235 -11.91 2.43 -8.42
N ASP A 236 -10.82 1.90 -7.84
CA ASP A 236 -10.10 0.75 -8.41
C ASP A 236 -11.00 -0.49 -8.45
N GLY A 237 -11.76 -0.73 -7.37
CA GLY A 237 -12.73 -1.81 -7.29
C GLY A 237 -13.82 -1.72 -8.35
N LEU A 238 -14.42 -0.55 -8.55
CA LEU A 238 -15.43 -0.34 -9.60
C LEU A 238 -14.88 -0.64 -11.00
N ARG A 239 -13.63 -0.24 -11.28
CA ARG A 239 -12.98 -0.57 -12.56
C ARG A 239 -12.75 -2.06 -12.72
N GLN A 240 -12.33 -2.75 -11.65
CA GLN A 240 -12.17 -4.21 -11.68
C GLN A 240 -13.53 -4.93 -11.84
N ALA A 241 -14.61 -4.41 -11.26
CA ALA A 241 -15.95 -4.95 -11.46
C ALA A 241 -16.44 -4.76 -12.90
N LEU A 242 -16.21 -3.58 -13.51
CA LEU A 242 -16.52 -3.32 -14.92
C LEU A 242 -15.69 -4.20 -15.87
N ALA A 243 -14.46 -4.54 -15.49
CA ALA A 243 -13.59 -5.47 -16.25
C ALA A 243 -13.94 -6.96 -16.02
N GLY A 244 -14.89 -7.28 -15.13
CA GLY A 244 -15.26 -8.65 -14.79
C GLY A 244 -14.17 -9.42 -14.04
N VAL A 245 -13.27 -8.72 -13.36
CA VAL A 245 -12.26 -9.34 -12.47
C VAL A 245 -12.88 -9.76 -11.15
N THR A 246 -13.78 -8.94 -10.63
CA THR A 246 -14.57 -9.21 -9.42
C THR A 246 -16.02 -8.77 -9.61
N SER A 247 -16.90 -8.99 -8.64
CA SER A 247 -18.28 -8.46 -8.68
C SER A 247 -18.37 -7.10 -7.97
N LEU A 248 -19.38 -6.31 -8.31
CA LEU A 248 -19.69 -5.07 -7.59
C LEU A 248 -20.00 -5.33 -6.11
N GLU A 249 -20.72 -6.41 -5.81
CA GLU A 249 -21.02 -6.83 -4.44
C GLU A 249 -19.75 -7.02 -3.60
N GLU A 250 -18.77 -7.70 -4.17
CA GLU A 250 -17.49 -7.94 -3.49
C GLU A 250 -16.69 -6.65 -3.25
N VAL A 251 -16.71 -5.72 -4.21
CA VAL A 251 -16.12 -4.39 -4.03
C VAL A 251 -16.78 -3.66 -2.86
N LEU A 252 -18.12 -3.61 -2.84
CA LEU A 252 -18.88 -2.95 -1.77
C LEU A 252 -18.63 -3.58 -0.40
N ARG A 253 -18.52 -4.92 -0.34
CA ARG A 253 -18.24 -5.65 0.89
C ARG A 253 -16.90 -5.22 1.54
N VAL A 254 -15.88 -4.97 0.73
CA VAL A 254 -14.53 -4.67 1.25
C VAL A 254 -14.24 -3.18 1.38
N THR A 255 -15.00 -2.32 0.69
CA THR A 255 -14.76 -0.86 0.70
C THR A 255 -15.76 -0.08 1.56
N ARG A 256 -16.98 -0.60 1.78
CA ARG A 256 -18.01 0.02 2.66
C ARG A 256 -17.86 -0.36 4.14
N GLY A 257 -17.01 -1.32 4.48
CA GLY A 257 -16.76 -1.71 5.88
C GLY A 257 -15.93 -0.71 6.68
N ASP A 258 -15.50 0.38 6.08
CA ASP A 258 -14.62 1.37 6.69
C ASP A 258 -15.38 2.62 7.21
N ASP A 259 -16.71 2.69 7.04
CA ASP A 259 -17.58 3.81 7.46
C ASP A 259 -18.37 3.52 8.77
N VAL A 260 -17.92 2.54 9.59
CA VAL A 260 -18.53 2.26 10.90
C VAL A 260 -17.52 2.44 12.03
#